data_84551fcf0014c981ddbe62a507089494
#
_entry.id   84551fcf0014c981ddbe62a507089494
#
_cell.length_a   1.000
_cell.length_b   1.000
_cell.length_c   1.000
_cell.angle_alpha   90.00
_cell.angle_beta   90.00
_cell.angle_gamma   90.00
#
_symmetry.space_group_name_H-M   'P 1'
#
loop_
_entity.id
_entity.type
_entity.pdbx_description
1 polymer ?
#
loop_
_entity_poly.entity_id
_entity_poly.type
_entity_poly.pdbx_seq_one_letter_code
_entity_poly.pdbx_strand_id
1 'polypeptide(L)'
;MRLYQLDSYATRFQARVERAWSDGKGHYAVLSETLFYPESGGQPADTGVLRGAFGEVQVLHAYEEEKAFGDVVHVLSAPVPQGAEVEGEINWQRRFRHMQRHTAQHILSQALLRAGGYHTVAVSLDSPLSTLDLAEEVEEEKVRQAEALAAFAVYADYPVEAFWVSEEELAHYPLRRPPKVQGKVRLVRIGDFDLAACGGTHLKTSAQAGPIKVQKWERYKGGTRVYFMAGWEALEDYHAKHALLARLALAFSTGALDLEKPIKRLQEEFYALKGENQALKEALVEALLPRALEERVLLVPQAVIPELAKRLLSWSDKTFLLLSQEGRFALLGPGKERALAALQALGARGGGKEILQGALPRKRIAEALDPRLVS
;
A
#
# COMPACT_ATOMS: atom_id res chain seq x y z
N MET A 1 -1.54 -33.63 16.17
CA MET A 1 -0.68 -32.86 17.15
C MET A 1 -0.10 -31.63 16.48
N ARG A 2 0.12 -30.51 17.22
CA ARG A 2 0.61 -29.21 16.70
C ARG A 2 2.12 -29.07 16.94
N LEU A 3 2.94 -29.64 16.07
CA LEU A 3 4.41 -29.68 16.20
C LEU A 3 5.04 -28.27 16.18
N TYR A 4 4.45 -27.30 15.45
CA TYR A 4 4.92 -25.93 15.41
C TYR A 4 4.92 -25.21 16.77
N GLN A 5 4.14 -25.71 17.75
CA GLN A 5 4.13 -25.18 19.12
C GLN A 5 5.29 -25.73 19.97
N LEU A 6 5.85 -26.88 19.57
CA LEU A 6 6.99 -27.52 20.22
C LEU A 6 8.30 -27.01 19.67
N ASP A 7 8.43 -26.94 18.34
CA ASP A 7 9.60 -26.39 17.66
C ASP A 7 9.17 -25.56 16.44
N SER A 8 9.28 -24.24 16.55
CA SER A 8 9.00 -23.30 15.46
C SER A 8 10.02 -23.35 14.32
N TYR A 9 11.19 -24.00 14.54
CA TYR A 9 12.29 -24.10 13.57
C TYR A 9 12.32 -25.43 12.81
N ALA A 10 11.55 -26.42 13.25
CA ALA A 10 11.41 -27.65 12.47
C ALA A 10 10.75 -27.36 11.11
N THR A 11 11.32 -27.92 10.04
CA THR A 11 10.87 -27.66 8.67
C THR A 11 10.26 -28.88 8.00
N ARG A 12 10.52 -30.08 8.51
CA ARG A 12 10.04 -31.37 7.98
C ARG A 12 9.43 -32.22 9.08
N PHE A 13 8.43 -32.99 8.74
CA PHE A 13 7.76 -33.90 9.63
C PHE A 13 7.13 -35.08 8.86
N GLN A 14 6.85 -36.16 9.55
CA GLN A 14 6.10 -37.30 9.04
C GLN A 14 4.70 -37.26 9.67
N ALA A 15 3.69 -37.62 8.89
CA ALA A 15 2.33 -37.67 9.39
C ALA A 15 1.48 -38.64 8.58
N ARG A 16 0.32 -39.00 9.13
CA ARG A 16 -0.72 -39.74 8.42
C ARG A 16 -1.89 -38.83 8.10
N VAL A 17 -2.47 -38.97 6.92
CA VAL A 17 -3.72 -38.29 6.54
C VAL A 17 -4.88 -38.90 7.27
N GLU A 18 -5.41 -38.25 8.30
CA GLU A 18 -6.53 -38.72 9.09
C GLU A 18 -7.88 -38.54 8.37
N ARG A 19 -8.07 -37.38 7.77
CA ARG A 19 -9.25 -37.04 6.95
C ARG A 19 -8.80 -36.37 5.66
N ALA A 20 -9.47 -36.66 4.55
CA ALA A 20 -9.31 -35.97 3.30
C ALA A 20 -10.65 -35.85 2.58
N TRP A 21 -10.90 -34.69 1.98
CA TRP A 21 -12.10 -34.44 1.20
C TRP A 21 -11.85 -33.39 0.10
N SER A 22 -12.77 -33.34 -0.83
CA SER A 22 -12.79 -32.31 -1.87
C SER A 22 -14.21 -31.77 -2.01
N ASP A 23 -14.32 -30.49 -2.30
CA ASP A 23 -15.59 -29.83 -2.60
C ASP A 23 -15.42 -28.89 -3.82
N GLY A 24 -16.46 -28.12 -4.18
CA GLY A 24 -16.40 -27.18 -5.28
C GLY A 24 -15.41 -26.01 -5.09
N LYS A 25 -14.75 -25.90 -3.91
CA LYS A 25 -13.80 -24.83 -3.58
C LYS A 25 -12.36 -25.32 -3.48
N GLY A 26 -12.11 -26.60 -3.29
CA GLY A 26 -10.75 -27.11 -3.18
C GLY A 26 -10.61 -28.53 -2.64
N HIS A 27 -9.38 -28.87 -2.28
CA HIS A 27 -8.97 -30.13 -1.69
C HIS A 27 -8.45 -29.88 -0.27
N TYR A 28 -8.80 -30.74 0.66
CA TYR A 28 -8.52 -30.54 2.08
C TYR A 28 -8.01 -31.79 2.73
N ALA A 29 -7.14 -31.63 3.72
CA ALA A 29 -6.70 -32.73 4.57
C ALA A 29 -6.49 -32.29 6.03
N VAL A 30 -6.75 -33.21 6.96
CA VAL A 30 -6.33 -33.14 8.36
C VAL A 30 -5.28 -34.23 8.56
N LEU A 31 -4.18 -33.85 9.21
CA LEU A 31 -3.03 -34.73 9.47
C LEU A 31 -2.96 -35.07 10.95
N SER A 32 -2.44 -36.27 11.29
CA SER A 32 -2.21 -36.70 12.67
C SER A 32 -1.34 -35.74 13.48
N GLU A 33 -0.38 -35.13 12.79
CA GLU A 33 0.46 -34.07 13.34
C GLU A 33 0.91 -33.11 12.23
N THR A 34 1.24 -31.86 12.59
CA THR A 34 1.60 -30.86 11.58
C THR A 34 2.55 -29.79 12.11
N LEU A 35 3.50 -29.38 11.25
CA LEU A 35 4.29 -28.17 11.40
C LEU A 35 3.65 -26.94 10.74
N PHE A 36 2.64 -27.11 9.88
CA PHE A 36 1.96 -25.99 9.25
C PHE A 36 1.18 -25.18 10.27
N TYR A 37 1.61 -23.95 10.52
CA TYR A 37 0.90 -23.00 11.37
C TYR A 37 -0.40 -22.59 10.68
N PRO A 38 -1.56 -22.75 11.31
CA PRO A 38 -2.82 -22.25 10.78
C PRO A 38 -2.92 -20.73 10.97
N GLU A 39 -3.66 -20.05 10.12
CA GLU A 39 -3.93 -18.64 10.30
C GLU A 39 -4.63 -18.39 11.64
N SER A 40 -3.95 -17.69 12.54
CA SER A 40 -4.47 -17.42 13.89
C SER A 40 -3.73 -16.25 14.55
N GLY A 41 -4.40 -15.53 15.45
CA GLY A 41 -3.78 -14.49 16.27
C GLY A 41 -3.16 -13.33 15.48
N GLY A 42 -3.60 -13.11 14.23
CA GLY A 42 -3.06 -12.11 13.33
C GLY A 42 -1.82 -12.56 12.54
N GLN A 43 -1.29 -13.77 12.79
CA GLN A 43 -0.22 -14.39 12.00
C GLN A 43 -0.83 -15.20 10.86
N PRO A 44 -0.40 -15.00 9.59
CA PRO A 44 -0.86 -15.78 8.45
C PRO A 44 -0.41 -17.24 8.51
N ALA A 45 -1.14 -18.09 7.78
CA ALA A 45 -0.82 -19.50 7.64
C ALA A 45 0.52 -19.75 6.93
N ASP A 46 1.14 -20.87 7.26
CA ASP A 46 2.23 -21.42 6.46
C ASP A 46 1.75 -22.01 5.14
N THR A 47 2.69 -22.15 4.24
CA THR A 47 2.57 -22.90 3.00
C THR A 47 3.72 -23.90 2.88
N GLY A 48 3.64 -24.82 1.93
CA GLY A 48 4.70 -25.78 1.69
C GLY A 48 4.21 -26.95 0.86
N VAL A 49 4.72 -28.14 1.12
CA VAL A 49 4.41 -29.34 0.34
C VAL A 49 4.13 -30.56 1.23
N LEU A 50 3.29 -31.47 0.72
CA LEU A 50 3.13 -32.84 1.22
C LEU A 50 3.61 -33.80 0.14
N ARG A 51 4.43 -34.77 0.52
CA ARG A 51 4.94 -35.83 -0.36
C ARG A 51 4.49 -37.18 0.16
N GLY A 52 4.07 -38.07 -0.72
CA GLY A 52 3.65 -39.42 -0.41
C GLY A 52 3.67 -40.33 -1.65
N ALA A 53 3.12 -41.51 -1.55
CA ALA A 53 3.01 -42.43 -2.70
C ALA A 53 2.20 -41.84 -3.87
N PHE A 54 1.40 -40.78 -3.62
CA PHE A 54 0.62 -40.04 -4.61
C PHE A 54 1.43 -38.93 -5.35
N GLY A 55 2.71 -38.75 -5.00
CA GLY A 55 3.57 -37.67 -5.51
C GLY A 55 3.66 -36.48 -4.56
N GLU A 56 3.84 -35.27 -5.13
CA GLU A 56 3.93 -34.00 -4.39
C GLU A 56 2.68 -33.15 -4.59
N VAL A 57 2.15 -32.60 -3.49
CA VAL A 57 0.99 -31.72 -3.46
C VAL A 57 1.32 -30.47 -2.66
N GLN A 58 0.96 -29.29 -3.15
CA GLN A 58 1.18 -28.01 -2.47
C GLN A 58 0.17 -27.82 -1.34
N VAL A 59 0.64 -27.35 -0.17
CA VAL A 59 -0.18 -26.80 0.90
C VAL A 59 -0.29 -25.29 0.67
N LEU A 60 -1.47 -24.85 0.26
CA LEU A 60 -1.73 -23.46 -0.14
C LEU A 60 -2.10 -22.58 1.05
N HIS A 61 -2.75 -23.18 2.05
CA HIS A 61 -3.23 -22.50 3.26
C HIS A 61 -3.46 -23.53 4.37
N ALA A 62 -3.51 -23.05 5.63
CA ALA A 62 -3.92 -23.86 6.77
C ALA A 62 -4.80 -23.00 7.70
N TYR A 63 -5.86 -23.60 8.27
CA TYR A 63 -6.75 -22.90 9.20
C TYR A 63 -7.25 -23.88 10.29
N GLU A 64 -7.75 -23.34 11.40
CA GLU A 64 -8.38 -24.14 12.47
C GLU A 64 -9.88 -24.30 12.17
N GLU A 65 -10.38 -25.54 12.21
CA GLU A 65 -11.80 -25.84 11.98
C GLU A 65 -12.68 -25.23 13.08
N GLU A 66 -12.21 -25.26 14.32
CA GLU A 66 -12.80 -24.55 15.47
C GLU A 66 -11.74 -23.67 16.12
N LYS A 67 -12.11 -22.41 16.44
CA LYS A 67 -11.14 -21.47 17.04
C LYS A 67 -10.59 -22.00 18.35
N ALA A 68 -9.27 -22.05 18.44
CA ALA A 68 -8.39 -22.36 19.55
C ALA A 68 -8.05 -23.82 19.83
N PHE A 69 -8.85 -24.82 19.44
CA PHE A 69 -8.56 -26.23 19.75
C PHE A 69 -8.99 -27.24 18.68
N GLY A 70 -9.54 -26.80 17.55
CA GLY A 70 -9.97 -27.65 16.46
C GLY A 70 -8.81 -28.25 15.66
N ASP A 71 -9.14 -29.16 14.75
CA ASP A 71 -8.17 -29.71 13.82
C ASP A 71 -7.59 -28.65 12.90
N VAL A 72 -6.32 -28.81 12.53
CA VAL A 72 -5.69 -27.99 11.51
C VAL A 72 -6.04 -28.57 10.14
N VAL A 73 -6.83 -27.83 9.38
CA VAL A 73 -7.21 -28.17 8.00
C VAL A 73 -6.20 -27.56 7.04
N HIS A 74 -5.63 -28.40 6.19
CA HIS A 74 -4.69 -28.01 5.12
C HIS A 74 -5.45 -27.90 3.81
N VAL A 75 -5.39 -26.73 3.16
CA VAL A 75 -5.92 -26.50 1.80
C VAL A 75 -4.86 -26.92 0.80
N LEU A 76 -5.19 -27.82 -0.10
CA LEU A 76 -4.26 -28.50 -0.99
C LEU A 76 -4.50 -28.14 -2.46
N SER A 77 -3.46 -28.21 -3.28
CA SER A 77 -3.55 -28.00 -4.73
C SER A 77 -4.14 -29.20 -5.49
N ALA A 78 -4.15 -30.39 -4.87
CA ALA A 78 -4.70 -31.62 -5.41
C ALA A 78 -5.17 -32.55 -4.29
N PRO A 79 -6.06 -33.54 -4.57
CA PRO A 79 -6.54 -34.48 -3.56
C PRO A 79 -5.42 -35.43 -3.09
N VAL A 80 -5.48 -35.82 -1.83
CA VAL A 80 -4.61 -36.84 -1.23
C VAL A 80 -5.45 -38.00 -0.67
N PRO A 81 -4.95 -39.24 -0.68
CA PRO A 81 -5.69 -40.37 -0.14
C PRO A 81 -5.76 -40.32 1.40
N GLN A 82 -6.93 -40.53 1.96
CA GLN A 82 -7.08 -40.75 3.40
C GLN A 82 -6.32 -42.03 3.83
N GLY A 83 -5.65 -41.97 4.97
CA GLY A 83 -4.80 -43.04 5.49
C GLY A 83 -3.38 -43.04 4.91
N ALA A 84 -3.07 -42.22 3.94
CA ALA A 84 -1.72 -42.15 3.37
C ALA A 84 -0.69 -41.61 4.39
N GLU A 85 0.50 -42.19 4.37
CA GLU A 85 1.69 -41.66 5.04
C GLU A 85 2.27 -40.52 4.17
N VAL A 86 2.59 -39.42 4.81
CA VAL A 86 3.12 -38.20 4.13
C VAL A 86 4.31 -37.63 4.85
N GLU A 87 5.26 -37.10 4.07
CA GLU A 87 6.27 -36.16 4.53
C GLU A 87 5.79 -34.75 4.23
N GLY A 88 5.70 -33.91 5.25
CA GLY A 88 5.40 -32.48 5.12
C GLY A 88 6.67 -31.64 5.21
N GLU A 89 6.77 -30.63 4.35
CA GLU A 89 7.86 -29.64 4.36
C GLU A 89 7.26 -28.24 4.25
N ILE A 90 7.54 -27.38 5.23
CA ILE A 90 7.06 -26.00 5.24
C ILE A 90 7.94 -25.09 4.39
N ASN A 91 7.38 -24.02 3.84
CA ASN A 91 8.15 -22.93 3.24
C ASN A 91 8.87 -22.15 4.36
N TRP A 92 10.15 -22.47 4.57
CA TRP A 92 10.94 -21.88 5.64
C TRP A 92 11.08 -20.35 5.52
N GLN A 93 11.29 -19.82 4.31
CA GLN A 93 11.45 -18.37 4.12
C GLN A 93 10.18 -17.63 4.54
N ARG A 94 9.00 -18.16 4.19
CA ARG A 94 7.72 -17.61 4.62
C ARG A 94 7.56 -17.68 6.15
N ARG A 95 7.81 -18.86 6.73
CA ARG A 95 7.75 -19.08 8.19
C ARG A 95 8.67 -18.11 8.93
N PHE A 96 9.91 -17.97 8.49
CA PHE A 96 10.89 -17.12 9.15
C PHE A 96 10.46 -15.66 9.12
N ARG A 97 9.96 -15.15 7.99
CA ARG A 97 9.41 -13.78 7.88
C ARG A 97 8.20 -13.58 8.80
N HIS A 98 7.32 -14.58 8.92
CA HIS A 98 6.20 -14.52 9.87
C HIS A 98 6.69 -14.47 11.32
N MET A 99 7.70 -15.27 11.69
CA MET A 99 8.30 -15.22 13.01
C MET A 99 9.00 -13.88 13.28
N GLN A 100 9.66 -13.29 12.28
CA GLN A 100 10.23 -11.94 12.41
C GLN A 100 9.16 -10.90 12.74
N ARG A 101 8.08 -10.85 11.97
CA ARG A 101 6.96 -9.92 12.23
C ARG A 101 6.32 -10.16 13.57
N HIS A 102 6.09 -11.43 13.95
CA HIS A 102 5.42 -11.76 15.19
C HIS A 102 6.27 -11.44 16.42
N THR A 103 7.54 -11.80 16.42
CA THR A 103 8.46 -11.46 17.52
C THR A 103 8.67 -9.93 17.60
N ALA A 104 8.81 -9.27 16.44
CA ALA A 104 8.89 -7.80 16.37
C ALA A 104 7.62 -7.12 16.92
N GLN A 105 6.45 -7.70 16.65
CA GLN A 105 5.18 -7.22 17.20
C GLN A 105 5.18 -7.26 18.72
N HIS A 106 5.64 -8.36 19.32
CA HIS A 106 5.77 -8.47 20.78
C HIS A 106 6.70 -7.39 21.32
N ILE A 107 7.88 -7.23 20.72
CA ILE A 107 8.88 -6.23 21.12
C ILE A 107 8.28 -4.81 20.99
N LEU A 108 7.68 -4.46 19.87
CA LEU A 108 7.12 -3.12 19.66
C LEU A 108 5.92 -2.83 20.58
N SER A 109 5.05 -3.81 20.80
CA SER A 109 3.92 -3.67 21.74
C SER A 109 4.40 -3.38 23.16
N GLN A 110 5.44 -4.08 23.62
CA GLN A 110 6.02 -3.85 24.95
C GLN A 110 6.77 -2.52 25.02
N ALA A 111 7.46 -2.13 23.94
CA ALA A 111 8.13 -0.84 23.83
C ALA A 111 7.13 0.32 23.92
N LEU A 112 6.00 0.24 23.23
CA LEU A 112 4.92 1.23 23.29
C LEU A 112 4.30 1.31 24.69
N LEU A 113 4.08 0.17 25.35
CA LEU A 113 3.61 0.13 26.72
C LEU A 113 4.59 0.83 27.67
N ARG A 114 5.90 0.55 27.54
CA ARG A 114 6.95 1.19 28.36
C ARG A 114 7.13 2.68 28.06
N ALA A 115 6.96 3.11 26.81
CA ALA A 115 7.14 4.50 26.40
C ALA A 115 6.04 5.44 26.90
N GLY A 116 4.82 4.93 27.13
CA GLY A 116 3.72 5.80 27.54
C GLY A 116 2.44 5.09 27.99
N GLY A 117 2.50 3.78 28.33
CA GLY A 117 1.33 3.03 28.77
C GLY A 117 0.37 2.66 27.65
N TYR A 118 0.82 2.64 26.40
CA TYR A 118 -0.04 2.37 25.22
C TYR A 118 -0.33 0.87 25.07
N HIS A 119 -1.61 0.50 25.16
CA HIS A 119 -2.04 -0.89 25.18
C HIS A 119 -2.44 -1.37 23.78
N THR A 120 -1.80 -2.43 23.30
CA THR A 120 -2.18 -3.09 22.05
C THR A 120 -3.50 -3.84 22.22
N VAL A 121 -4.51 -3.52 21.41
CA VAL A 121 -5.84 -4.15 21.43
C VAL A 121 -6.07 -5.09 20.26
N ALA A 122 -5.44 -4.85 19.12
CA ALA A 122 -5.49 -5.72 17.95
C ALA A 122 -4.17 -5.72 17.17
N VAL A 123 -3.96 -6.78 16.40
CA VAL A 123 -2.74 -7.01 15.61
C VAL A 123 -3.15 -7.63 14.27
N SER A 124 -2.50 -7.22 13.17
CA SER A 124 -2.52 -7.88 11.88
C SER A 124 -1.08 -7.98 11.35
N LEU A 125 -0.68 -9.20 10.98
CA LEU A 125 0.65 -9.55 10.44
C LEU A 125 0.54 -10.18 9.03
N ASP A 126 -0.60 -10.03 8.36
CA ASP A 126 -0.95 -10.63 7.07
C ASP A 126 -0.25 -9.95 5.88
N SER A 127 0.32 -8.80 6.09
CA SER A 127 1.06 -8.00 5.10
C SER A 127 2.47 -7.67 5.62
N PRO A 128 3.45 -7.44 4.72
CA PRO A 128 4.74 -6.86 5.09
C PRO A 128 4.60 -5.59 5.92
N LEU A 129 3.61 -4.75 5.61
CA LEU A 129 3.22 -3.60 6.43
C LEU A 129 2.24 -4.05 7.51
N SER A 130 2.77 -4.58 8.59
CA SER A 130 2.02 -5.08 9.74
C SER A 130 1.41 -3.93 10.57
N THR A 131 0.33 -4.21 11.32
CA THR A 131 -0.34 -3.20 12.13
C THR A 131 -0.50 -3.60 13.59
N LEU A 132 -0.42 -2.58 14.46
CA LEU A 132 -0.82 -2.62 15.86
C LEU A 132 -1.91 -1.57 16.07
N ASP A 133 -3.05 -1.99 16.61
CA ASP A 133 -4.08 -1.06 17.07
C ASP A 133 -3.89 -0.84 18.58
N LEU A 134 -3.79 0.40 18.98
CA LEU A 134 -3.63 0.84 20.36
C LEU A 134 -4.93 1.41 20.87
N ALA A 135 -5.20 1.24 22.17
CA ALA A 135 -6.41 1.78 22.79
C ALA A 135 -6.36 3.32 22.91
N GLU A 136 -5.16 3.88 22.99
CA GLU A 136 -4.90 5.29 23.28
C GLU A 136 -4.41 6.05 22.03
N GLU A 137 -4.56 7.38 22.02
CA GLU A 137 -3.90 8.25 21.04
C GLU A 137 -2.43 8.42 21.40
N VAL A 138 -1.53 8.20 20.45
CA VAL A 138 -0.08 8.22 20.64
C VAL A 138 0.54 9.50 20.09
N GLU A 139 1.40 10.13 20.89
CA GLU A 139 2.22 11.27 20.48
C GLU A 139 3.44 10.81 19.68
N GLU A 140 3.86 11.63 18.69
CA GLU A 140 5.01 11.33 17.81
C GLU A 140 6.28 11.01 18.62
N GLU A 141 6.58 11.80 19.63
CA GLU A 141 7.77 11.61 20.47
C GLU A 141 7.77 10.24 21.16
N LYS A 142 6.58 9.76 21.58
CA LYS A 142 6.42 8.46 22.21
C LYS A 142 6.60 7.30 21.22
N VAL A 143 6.20 7.49 19.96
CA VAL A 143 6.49 6.53 18.89
C VAL A 143 7.99 6.39 18.69
N ARG A 144 8.73 7.51 18.65
CA ARG A 144 10.20 7.51 18.51
C ARG A 144 10.89 6.84 19.71
N GLN A 145 10.42 7.11 20.91
CA GLN A 145 10.92 6.44 22.13
C GLN A 145 10.66 4.93 22.09
N ALA A 146 9.48 4.50 21.65
CA ALA A 146 9.14 3.10 21.49
C ALA A 146 10.02 2.41 20.42
N GLU A 147 10.28 3.07 19.28
CA GLU A 147 11.23 2.53 18.28
C GLU A 147 12.64 2.36 18.86
N ALA A 148 13.13 3.32 19.63
CA ALA A 148 14.44 3.23 20.27
C ALA A 148 14.50 2.09 21.29
N LEU A 149 13.45 1.90 22.09
CA LEU A 149 13.33 0.77 23.02
C LEU A 149 13.25 -0.57 22.29
N ALA A 150 12.53 -0.63 21.18
CA ALA A 150 12.43 -1.83 20.34
C ALA A 150 13.80 -2.18 19.73
N ALA A 151 14.52 -1.19 19.21
CA ALA A 151 15.88 -1.37 18.70
C ALA A 151 16.83 -1.86 19.79
N PHE A 152 16.77 -1.28 20.99
CA PHE A 152 17.55 -1.76 22.15
C PHE A 152 17.27 -3.23 22.43
N ALA A 153 15.99 -3.66 22.47
CA ALA A 153 15.63 -5.05 22.73
C ALA A 153 16.15 -6.00 21.64
N VAL A 154 16.17 -5.56 20.37
CA VAL A 154 16.77 -6.34 19.26
C VAL A 154 18.28 -6.49 19.46
N TYR A 155 19.00 -5.40 19.74
CA TYR A 155 20.45 -5.43 19.90
C TYR A 155 20.91 -6.10 21.20
N ALA A 156 20.06 -6.15 22.24
CA ALA A 156 20.33 -6.88 23.47
C ALA A 156 20.32 -8.40 23.30
N ASP A 157 19.83 -8.90 22.17
CA ASP A 157 19.78 -10.32 21.81
C ASP A 157 19.16 -11.22 22.91
N TYR A 158 18.03 -10.78 23.45
CA TYR A 158 17.32 -11.55 24.47
C TYR A 158 16.86 -12.92 23.94
N PRO A 159 16.99 -14.01 24.72
CA PRO A 159 16.41 -15.30 24.37
C PRO A 159 14.89 -15.19 24.29
N VAL A 160 14.30 -15.89 23.33
CA VAL A 160 12.85 -16.01 23.17
C VAL A 160 12.45 -17.45 23.50
N GLU A 161 11.72 -17.59 24.59
CA GLU A 161 11.31 -18.89 25.14
C GLU A 161 9.80 -19.03 25.09
N ALA A 162 9.33 -20.21 24.71
CA ALA A 162 7.91 -20.55 24.75
C ALA A 162 7.70 -21.74 25.68
N PHE A 163 6.78 -21.60 26.63
CA PHE A 163 6.49 -22.63 27.63
C PHE A 163 5.01 -22.65 28.00
N TRP A 164 4.57 -23.74 28.58
CA TRP A 164 3.18 -23.92 29.01
C TRP A 164 3.07 -23.79 30.51
N VAL A 165 2.01 -23.12 30.97
CA VAL A 165 1.64 -22.98 32.38
C VAL A 165 0.20 -23.41 32.59
N SER A 166 -0.13 -23.87 33.79
CA SER A 166 -1.51 -24.10 34.19
C SER A 166 -2.22 -22.76 34.50
N GLU A 167 -3.53 -22.79 34.60
CA GLU A 167 -4.33 -21.61 34.96
C GLU A 167 -3.97 -21.12 36.37
N GLU A 168 -3.63 -22.01 37.29
CA GLU A 168 -3.21 -21.70 38.65
C GLU A 168 -1.85 -21.01 38.67
N GLU A 169 -0.89 -21.50 37.88
CA GLU A 169 0.44 -20.91 37.76
C GLU A 169 0.42 -19.53 37.08
N LEU A 170 -0.59 -19.30 36.24
CA LEU A 170 -0.70 -18.06 35.46
C LEU A 170 -0.75 -16.80 36.33
N ALA A 171 -1.33 -16.88 37.52
CA ALA A 171 -1.41 -15.77 38.48
C ALA A 171 -0.02 -15.25 38.94
N HIS A 172 1.04 -16.04 38.80
CA HIS A 172 2.40 -15.69 39.16
C HIS A 172 3.16 -14.92 38.06
N TYR A 173 2.56 -14.80 36.86
CA TYR A 173 3.19 -14.15 35.70
C TYR A 173 2.60 -12.76 35.44
N PRO A 174 3.42 -11.70 35.40
CA PRO A 174 2.97 -10.33 35.11
C PRO A 174 2.71 -10.14 33.60
N LEU A 175 1.62 -10.69 33.12
CA LEU A 175 1.26 -10.61 31.70
C LEU A 175 0.80 -9.19 31.34
N ARG A 176 1.19 -8.70 30.14
CA ARG A 176 0.67 -7.45 29.58
C ARG A 176 -0.86 -7.44 29.42
N ARG A 177 -1.44 -8.60 29.19
CA ARG A 177 -2.87 -8.80 28.95
C ARG A 177 -3.30 -10.16 29.47
N PRO A 178 -4.44 -10.27 30.16
CA PRO A 178 -4.98 -11.57 30.55
C PRO A 178 -5.26 -12.45 29.31
N PRO A 179 -4.98 -13.75 29.37
CA PRO A 179 -5.27 -14.67 28.27
C PRO A 179 -6.78 -14.80 28.05
N LYS A 180 -7.16 -15.10 26.80
CA LYS A 180 -8.56 -15.33 26.42
C LYS A 180 -8.94 -16.80 26.44
N VAL A 181 -8.00 -17.70 26.79
CA VAL A 181 -8.15 -19.15 26.78
C VAL A 181 -8.19 -19.68 28.22
N GLN A 182 -8.92 -20.78 28.42
CA GLN A 182 -8.99 -21.50 29.70
C GLN A 182 -8.08 -22.72 29.67
N GLY A 183 -7.67 -23.20 30.84
CA GLY A 183 -6.80 -24.39 30.99
C GLY A 183 -5.31 -24.04 30.81
N LYS A 184 -4.56 -24.91 30.12
CA LYS A 184 -3.13 -24.67 29.88
C LYS A 184 -2.92 -23.54 28.89
N VAL A 185 -2.11 -22.55 29.28
CA VAL A 185 -1.79 -21.36 28.50
C VAL A 185 -0.33 -21.41 28.05
N ARG A 186 -0.10 -21.21 26.74
CA ARG A 186 1.25 -21.05 26.22
C ARG A 186 1.69 -19.61 26.40
N LEU A 187 2.82 -19.41 27.06
CA LEU A 187 3.48 -18.12 27.25
C LEU A 187 4.70 -18.01 26.34
N VAL A 188 4.97 -16.80 25.86
CA VAL A 188 6.20 -16.43 25.17
C VAL A 188 6.88 -15.34 25.95
N ARG A 189 8.14 -15.58 26.32
CA ARG A 189 9.02 -14.66 27.05
C ARG A 189 10.13 -14.19 26.14
N ILE A 190 10.42 -12.91 26.16
CA ILE A 190 11.58 -12.29 25.49
C ILE A 190 12.49 -11.73 26.59
N GLY A 191 13.39 -12.55 27.10
CA GLY A 191 14.22 -12.22 28.24
C GLY A 191 13.42 -11.65 29.42
N ASP A 192 13.85 -10.49 29.92
CA ASP A 192 13.13 -9.65 30.89
C ASP A 192 12.35 -8.50 30.22
N PHE A 193 12.34 -8.47 28.90
CA PHE A 193 11.73 -7.39 28.12
C PHE A 193 10.21 -7.55 27.97
N ASP A 194 9.72 -8.71 27.56
CA ASP A 194 8.30 -9.00 27.33
C ASP A 194 7.89 -10.39 27.83
N LEU A 195 6.63 -10.49 28.27
CA LEU A 195 5.96 -11.76 28.61
C LEU A 195 4.49 -11.67 28.23
N ALA A 196 4.06 -12.56 27.33
CA ALA A 196 2.68 -12.55 26.84
C ALA A 196 2.15 -13.96 26.55
N ALA A 197 0.85 -14.15 26.69
CA ALA A 197 0.17 -15.36 26.21
C ALA A 197 0.11 -15.33 24.67
N CYS A 198 0.70 -16.35 24.03
CA CYS A 198 0.79 -16.43 22.57
C CYS A 198 0.89 -17.87 22.06
N GLY A 199 0.02 -18.23 21.10
CA GLY A 199 0.02 -19.52 20.41
C GLY A 199 0.84 -19.56 19.12
N GLY A 200 1.42 -18.42 18.69
CA GLY A 200 2.13 -18.27 17.41
C GLY A 200 3.55 -18.81 17.41
N THR A 201 4.17 -18.74 16.24
CA THR A 201 5.58 -19.14 16.05
C THR A 201 6.49 -17.95 16.28
N HIS A 202 7.61 -18.18 16.96
CA HIS A 202 8.57 -17.14 17.33
C HIS A 202 10.00 -17.51 16.98
N LEU A 203 10.85 -16.49 16.89
CA LEU A 203 12.30 -16.61 16.72
C LEU A 203 12.95 -17.19 18.00
N LYS A 204 14.20 -17.59 17.92
CA LYS A 204 14.99 -18.06 19.09
C LYS A 204 15.55 -16.90 19.91
N THR A 205 15.84 -15.77 19.26
CA THR A 205 16.32 -14.56 19.95
C THR A 205 15.71 -13.30 19.37
N SER A 206 15.70 -12.22 20.13
CA SER A 206 15.18 -10.93 19.69
C SER A 206 16.01 -10.31 18.56
N ALA A 207 17.32 -10.58 18.47
CA ALA A 207 18.18 -10.09 17.40
C ALA A 207 17.74 -10.59 16.02
N GLN A 208 17.18 -11.78 15.93
CA GLN A 208 16.69 -12.35 14.67
C GLN A 208 15.44 -11.61 14.12
N ALA A 209 14.76 -10.81 14.93
CA ALA A 209 13.67 -9.94 14.47
C ALA A 209 14.17 -8.87 13.48
N GLY A 210 15.49 -8.57 13.51
CA GLY A 210 16.11 -7.57 12.65
C GLY A 210 15.61 -6.15 12.94
N PRO A 211 15.79 -5.21 12.02
CA PRO A 211 15.30 -3.86 12.23
C PRO A 211 13.77 -3.84 12.36
N ILE A 212 13.27 -3.11 13.35
CA ILE A 212 11.85 -2.84 13.54
C ILE A 212 11.63 -1.36 13.25
N LYS A 213 10.81 -1.05 12.25
CA LYS A 213 10.59 0.33 11.81
C LYS A 213 9.12 0.67 11.74
N VAL A 214 8.70 1.68 12.50
CA VAL A 214 7.38 2.30 12.33
C VAL A 214 7.40 3.12 11.05
N GLN A 215 6.47 2.84 10.14
CA GLN A 215 6.36 3.52 8.85
C GLN A 215 5.45 4.75 8.94
N LYS A 216 4.34 4.60 9.66
CA LYS A 216 3.36 5.66 9.95
C LYS A 216 2.45 5.25 11.10
N TRP A 217 1.69 6.20 11.60
CA TRP A 217 0.57 5.97 12.51
C TRP A 217 -0.56 6.94 12.19
N GLU A 218 -1.76 6.58 12.56
CA GLU A 218 -2.97 7.37 12.32
C GLU A 218 -4.02 7.11 13.40
N ARG A 219 -4.94 8.04 13.60
CA ARG A 219 -6.10 7.83 14.47
C ARG A 219 -6.99 6.73 13.92
N TYR A 220 -7.36 5.79 14.76
CA TYR A 220 -8.18 4.65 14.37
C TYR A 220 -9.07 4.18 15.52
N LYS A 221 -10.39 4.17 15.33
CA LYS A 221 -11.40 3.66 16.28
C LYS A 221 -11.26 4.20 17.71
N GLY A 222 -10.94 5.47 17.86
CA GLY A 222 -10.78 6.12 19.17
C GLY A 222 -9.39 5.95 19.80
N GLY A 223 -8.47 5.28 19.14
CA GLY A 223 -7.06 5.13 19.52
C GLY A 223 -6.14 5.38 18.33
N THR A 224 -5.04 4.63 18.26
CA THR A 224 -4.04 4.77 17.18
C THR A 224 -3.77 3.44 16.50
N ARG A 225 -3.72 3.44 15.17
CA ARG A 225 -3.14 2.35 14.38
C ARG A 225 -1.71 2.70 14.01
N VAL A 226 -0.78 1.85 14.42
CA VAL A 226 0.65 1.94 14.09
C VAL A 226 0.96 0.92 13.00
N TYR A 227 1.61 1.37 11.94
CA TYR A 227 2.09 0.53 10.83
C TYR A 227 3.59 0.34 10.97
N PHE A 228 4.04 -0.92 10.92
CA PHE A 228 5.45 -1.23 11.08
C PHE A 228 5.91 -2.33 10.13
N MET A 229 7.20 -2.35 9.87
CA MET A 229 7.91 -3.42 9.18
C MET A 229 9.01 -3.97 10.07
N ALA A 230 9.38 -5.24 9.86
CA ALA A 230 10.44 -5.89 10.62
C ALA A 230 11.28 -6.84 9.77
N GLY A 231 12.50 -7.13 10.24
CA GLY A 231 13.39 -8.13 9.65
C GLY A 231 13.73 -7.85 8.19
N TRP A 232 13.68 -8.89 7.38
CA TRP A 232 14.00 -8.81 5.95
C TRP A 232 13.15 -7.80 5.20
N GLU A 233 11.87 -7.68 5.53
CA GLU A 233 10.96 -6.75 4.87
C GLU A 233 11.29 -5.28 5.16
N ALA A 234 11.70 -4.97 6.39
CA ALA A 234 12.20 -3.64 6.72
C ALA A 234 13.52 -3.32 6.01
N LEU A 235 14.38 -4.31 5.82
CA LEU A 235 15.64 -4.15 5.09
C LEU A 235 15.39 -3.98 3.58
N GLU A 236 14.48 -4.75 3.00
CA GLU A 236 14.06 -4.62 1.59
C GLU A 236 13.45 -3.23 1.32
N ASP A 237 12.60 -2.73 2.21
CA ASP A 237 12.03 -1.38 2.16
C ASP A 237 13.12 -0.30 2.23
N TYR A 238 14.09 -0.46 3.16
CA TYR A 238 15.23 0.45 3.25
C TYR A 238 16.05 0.47 1.96
N HIS A 239 16.36 -0.70 1.39
CA HIS A 239 17.10 -0.78 0.12
C HIS A 239 16.35 -0.10 -1.03
N ALA A 240 15.04 -0.31 -1.13
CA ALA A 240 14.22 0.33 -2.17
C ALA A 240 14.21 1.86 -2.03
N LYS A 241 14.02 2.36 -0.81
CA LYS A 241 14.07 3.80 -0.49
C LYS A 241 15.46 4.40 -0.74
N HIS A 242 16.52 3.70 -0.33
CA HIS A 242 17.90 4.13 -0.57
C HIS A 242 18.20 4.23 -2.08
N ALA A 243 17.84 3.22 -2.86
CA ALA A 243 18.04 3.23 -4.31
C ALA A 243 17.25 4.35 -5.00
N LEU A 244 16.03 4.65 -4.54
CA LEU A 244 15.23 5.78 -5.04
C LEU A 244 15.91 7.10 -4.72
N LEU A 245 16.31 7.33 -3.47
CA LEU A 245 16.99 8.55 -3.05
C LEU A 245 18.32 8.77 -3.80
N ALA A 246 19.09 7.69 -4.02
CA ALA A 246 20.34 7.78 -4.78
C ALA A 246 20.09 8.22 -6.25
N ARG A 247 19.05 7.69 -6.90
CA ARG A 247 18.68 8.13 -8.27
C ARG A 247 18.23 9.59 -8.30
N LEU A 248 17.43 10.03 -7.33
CA LEU A 248 16.99 11.42 -7.25
C LEU A 248 18.18 12.36 -6.97
N ALA A 249 19.07 11.98 -6.05
CA ALA A 249 20.27 12.74 -5.73
C ALA A 249 21.16 12.94 -6.98
N LEU A 250 21.32 11.89 -7.79
CA LEU A 250 22.06 11.99 -9.07
C LEU A 250 21.35 12.94 -10.05
N ALA A 251 20.03 12.85 -10.19
CA ALA A 251 19.26 13.72 -11.10
C ALA A 251 19.35 15.21 -10.71
N PHE A 252 19.45 15.51 -9.42
CA PHE A 252 19.61 16.86 -8.90
C PHE A 252 21.07 17.27 -8.65
N SER A 253 22.05 16.42 -8.97
CA SER A 253 23.49 16.65 -8.74
C SER A 253 23.78 17.07 -7.29
N THR A 254 23.22 16.37 -6.31
CA THR A 254 23.32 16.66 -4.87
C THR A 254 23.48 15.39 -4.03
N GLY A 255 23.70 15.53 -2.72
CA GLY A 255 23.64 14.43 -1.76
C GLY A 255 22.20 13.99 -1.48
N ALA A 256 22.01 12.72 -1.13
CA ALA A 256 20.68 12.17 -0.82
C ALA A 256 19.95 12.92 0.32
N LEU A 257 20.70 13.40 1.31
CA LEU A 257 20.15 14.15 2.45
C LEU A 257 19.93 15.65 2.14
N ASP A 258 20.42 16.14 1.02
CA ASP A 258 20.31 17.54 0.59
C ASP A 258 19.25 17.77 -0.50
N LEU A 259 18.47 16.75 -0.86
CA LEU A 259 17.45 16.80 -1.91
C LEU A 259 16.37 17.85 -1.68
N GLU A 260 16.07 18.19 -0.45
CA GLU A 260 15.00 19.15 -0.12
C GLU A 260 15.23 20.52 -0.78
N LYS A 261 16.48 21.00 -0.78
CA LYS A 261 16.84 22.32 -1.33
C LYS A 261 16.55 22.43 -2.83
N PRO A 262 17.10 21.55 -3.70
CA PRO A 262 16.84 21.64 -5.14
C PRO A 262 15.37 21.35 -5.50
N ILE A 263 14.67 20.52 -4.74
CA ILE A 263 13.24 20.29 -4.95
C ILE A 263 12.43 21.56 -4.66
N LYS A 264 12.67 22.24 -3.53
CA LYS A 264 12.03 23.53 -3.22
C LYS A 264 12.30 24.57 -4.29
N ARG A 265 13.57 24.72 -4.71
CA ARG A 265 13.94 25.63 -5.79
C ARG A 265 13.19 25.31 -7.09
N LEU A 266 13.13 24.05 -7.48
CA LEU A 266 12.38 23.63 -8.68
C LEU A 266 10.88 23.97 -8.57
N GLN A 267 10.28 23.79 -7.38
CA GLN A 267 8.89 24.19 -7.14
C GLN A 267 8.69 25.71 -7.27
N GLU A 268 9.57 26.50 -6.70
CA GLU A 268 9.53 27.98 -6.80
C GLU A 268 9.67 28.44 -8.25
N GLU A 269 10.67 27.92 -8.98
CA GLU A 269 10.87 28.20 -10.41
C GLU A 269 9.64 27.78 -11.24
N PHE A 270 9.05 26.63 -10.96
CA PHE A 270 7.84 26.17 -11.65
C PHE A 270 6.66 27.14 -11.46
N TYR A 271 6.41 27.59 -10.22
CA TYR A 271 5.32 28.53 -9.95
C TYR A 271 5.59 29.91 -10.53
N ALA A 272 6.83 30.38 -10.50
CA ALA A 272 7.23 31.64 -11.15
C ALA A 272 6.98 31.58 -12.66
N LEU A 273 7.48 30.55 -13.35
CA LEU A 273 7.27 30.35 -14.79
C LEU A 273 5.79 30.22 -15.15
N LYS A 274 4.99 29.55 -14.29
CA LYS A 274 3.55 29.47 -14.48
C LYS A 274 2.86 30.83 -14.39
N GLY A 275 3.28 31.67 -13.45
CA GLY A 275 2.80 33.04 -13.32
C GLY A 275 3.18 33.90 -14.53
N GLU A 276 4.45 33.87 -14.95
CA GLU A 276 4.92 34.57 -16.13
C GLU A 276 4.20 34.15 -17.41
N ASN A 277 4.01 32.83 -17.59
CA ASN A 277 3.27 32.28 -18.72
C ASN A 277 1.81 32.77 -18.75
N GLN A 278 1.18 32.88 -17.58
CA GLN A 278 -0.18 33.42 -17.48
C GLN A 278 -0.21 34.90 -17.82
N ALA A 279 0.72 35.71 -17.30
CA ALA A 279 0.82 37.12 -17.60
C ALA A 279 1.07 37.38 -19.10
N LEU A 280 1.96 36.57 -19.72
CA LEU A 280 2.22 36.66 -21.17
C LEU A 280 0.99 36.28 -21.99
N LYS A 281 0.19 35.29 -21.58
CA LYS A 281 -1.08 34.94 -22.23
C LYS A 281 -2.08 36.10 -22.16
N GLU A 282 -2.23 36.71 -20.99
CA GLU A 282 -3.13 37.86 -20.78
C GLU A 282 -2.69 39.06 -21.64
N ALA A 283 -1.41 39.41 -21.63
CA ALA A 283 -0.88 40.47 -22.48
C ALA A 283 -1.10 40.19 -23.98
N LEU A 284 -0.93 38.95 -24.42
CA LEU A 284 -1.18 38.54 -25.79
C LEU A 284 -2.68 38.59 -26.15
N VAL A 285 -3.55 38.24 -25.22
CA VAL A 285 -5.01 38.36 -25.39
C VAL A 285 -5.41 39.81 -25.57
N GLU A 286 -4.90 40.73 -24.72
CA GLU A 286 -5.16 42.17 -24.85
C GLU A 286 -4.65 42.74 -26.16
N ALA A 287 -3.47 42.31 -26.62
CA ALA A 287 -2.91 42.72 -27.91
C ALA A 287 -3.70 42.20 -29.13
N LEU A 288 -4.27 41.03 -29.02
CA LEU A 288 -5.08 40.37 -30.10
C LEU A 288 -6.53 40.83 -30.12
N LEU A 289 -7.07 41.35 -29.01
CA LEU A 289 -8.47 41.70 -28.87
C LEU A 289 -8.94 42.73 -29.90
N PRO A 290 -8.29 43.89 -30.15
CA PRO A 290 -8.69 44.83 -31.16
C PRO A 290 -8.77 44.20 -32.55
N ARG A 291 -7.78 43.42 -32.93
CA ARG A 291 -7.71 42.74 -34.21
C ARG A 291 -8.83 41.68 -34.34
N ALA A 292 -9.11 40.93 -33.29
CA ALA A 292 -10.20 39.94 -33.28
C ALA A 292 -11.57 40.60 -33.44
N LEU A 293 -11.78 41.80 -32.86
CA LEU A 293 -13.02 42.59 -33.01
C LEU A 293 -13.21 43.12 -34.44
N GLU A 294 -12.14 43.40 -35.14
CA GLU A 294 -12.14 43.92 -36.52
C GLU A 294 -12.31 42.74 -37.52
N GLU A 295 -11.39 41.77 -37.49
CA GLU A 295 -11.32 40.68 -38.50
C GLU A 295 -12.35 39.56 -38.26
N ARG A 296 -12.77 39.31 -37.04
CA ARG A 296 -13.71 38.27 -36.58
C ARG A 296 -13.30 36.80 -36.85
N VAL A 297 -12.42 36.56 -37.79
CA VAL A 297 -11.75 35.28 -38.06
C VAL A 297 -10.26 35.46 -37.86
N LEU A 298 -9.69 34.80 -36.86
CA LEU A 298 -8.31 35.08 -36.50
C LEU A 298 -7.53 33.77 -36.25
N LEU A 299 -6.32 33.73 -36.83
CA LEU A 299 -5.35 32.68 -36.50
C LEU A 299 -4.53 33.11 -35.30
N VAL A 300 -4.60 32.35 -34.22
CA VAL A 300 -3.95 32.68 -32.93
C VAL A 300 -3.25 31.48 -32.33
N PRO A 301 -2.27 31.64 -31.44
CA PRO A 301 -1.72 30.52 -30.68
C PRO A 301 -2.80 29.77 -29.91
N GLN A 302 -2.76 28.43 -29.96
CA GLN A 302 -3.76 27.59 -29.28
C GLN A 302 -3.95 27.92 -27.81
N ALA A 303 -2.84 28.29 -27.13
CA ALA A 303 -2.83 28.56 -25.69
C ALA A 303 -3.65 29.79 -25.27
N VAL A 304 -3.98 30.71 -26.19
CA VAL A 304 -4.77 31.92 -25.91
C VAL A 304 -6.22 31.81 -26.35
N ILE A 305 -6.58 30.82 -27.16
CA ILE A 305 -7.95 30.64 -27.66
C ILE A 305 -8.99 30.68 -26.53
N PRO A 306 -8.85 29.92 -25.42
CA PRO A 306 -9.86 29.91 -24.38
C PRO A 306 -10.08 31.28 -23.70
N GLU A 307 -9.01 32.00 -23.45
CA GLU A 307 -9.07 33.27 -22.75
C GLU A 307 -9.56 34.41 -23.68
N LEU A 308 -9.08 34.46 -24.93
CA LEU A 308 -9.56 35.39 -25.94
C LEU A 308 -11.05 35.14 -26.25
N ALA A 309 -11.46 33.90 -26.35
CA ALA A 309 -12.88 33.54 -26.55
C ALA A 309 -13.76 34.04 -25.40
N LYS A 310 -13.32 33.89 -24.15
CA LYS A 310 -14.04 34.43 -22.98
C LYS A 310 -14.17 35.95 -23.02
N ARG A 311 -13.09 36.66 -23.39
CA ARG A 311 -13.12 38.11 -23.53
C ARG A 311 -14.08 38.58 -24.62
N LEU A 312 -14.11 37.84 -25.77
CA LEU A 312 -14.99 38.17 -26.87
C LEU A 312 -16.49 37.86 -26.60
N LEU A 313 -16.80 37.04 -25.60
CA LEU A 313 -18.19 36.76 -25.20
C LEU A 313 -18.97 38.03 -24.79
N SER A 314 -18.27 39.05 -24.25
CA SER A 314 -18.90 40.33 -23.92
C SER A 314 -19.35 41.14 -25.14
N TRP A 315 -18.95 40.74 -26.34
CA TRP A 315 -19.30 41.35 -27.64
C TRP A 315 -20.30 40.43 -28.37
N SER A 316 -21.44 40.17 -27.73
CA SER A 316 -22.41 39.11 -28.08
C SER A 316 -23.20 39.37 -29.39
N ASP A 317 -23.08 40.54 -30.00
CA ASP A 317 -23.73 40.89 -31.29
C ASP A 317 -23.00 40.38 -32.51
N LYS A 318 -21.79 39.87 -32.37
CA LYS A 318 -20.92 39.41 -33.48
C LYS A 318 -20.54 37.92 -33.30
N THR A 319 -20.35 37.27 -34.46
CA THR A 319 -19.79 35.93 -34.50
C THR A 319 -18.28 35.97 -34.69
N PHE A 320 -17.54 35.21 -33.91
CA PHE A 320 -16.07 35.15 -33.97
C PHE A 320 -15.63 33.69 -34.18
N LEU A 321 -14.57 33.53 -34.98
CA LEU A 321 -13.87 32.25 -35.16
C LEU A 321 -12.40 32.46 -34.82
N LEU A 322 -11.93 31.81 -33.79
CA LEU A 322 -10.53 31.70 -33.40
C LEU A 322 -10.00 30.35 -33.87
N LEU A 323 -8.88 30.35 -34.58
CA LEU A 323 -8.22 29.14 -35.09
C LEU A 323 -6.79 29.09 -34.60
N SER A 324 -6.24 27.89 -34.41
CA SER A 324 -4.81 27.71 -34.23
C SER A 324 -4.15 26.99 -35.40
N GLN A 325 -2.82 27.10 -35.54
CA GLN A 325 -2.05 26.34 -36.53
C GLN A 325 -2.13 24.85 -36.37
N GLU A 326 -2.45 24.37 -35.14
CA GLU A 326 -2.68 22.96 -34.83
C GLU A 326 -4.08 22.49 -35.23
N GLY A 327 -4.94 23.41 -35.71
CA GLY A 327 -6.30 23.13 -36.12
C GLY A 327 -7.35 23.17 -35.01
N ARG A 328 -6.97 23.67 -33.80
CA ARG A 328 -7.97 23.92 -32.78
C ARG A 328 -8.75 25.17 -33.07
N PHE A 329 -10.06 25.17 -32.76
CA PHE A 329 -10.90 26.33 -32.98
C PHE A 329 -11.81 26.61 -31.76
N ALA A 330 -12.25 27.87 -31.69
CA ALA A 330 -13.37 28.30 -30.87
C ALA A 330 -14.29 29.19 -31.70
N LEU A 331 -15.59 28.94 -31.66
CA LEU A 331 -16.68 29.70 -32.27
C LEU A 331 -17.58 30.27 -31.19
N LEU A 332 -17.93 31.52 -31.28
CA LEU A 332 -18.80 32.20 -30.34
C LEU A 332 -19.65 33.25 -31.05
N GLY A 333 -20.73 33.70 -30.39
CA GLY A 333 -21.66 34.67 -30.96
C GLY A 333 -22.88 34.08 -31.64
N PRO A 334 -23.79 34.91 -32.23
CA PRO A 334 -25.12 34.48 -32.62
C PRO A 334 -25.14 33.54 -33.86
N GLY A 335 -24.12 33.60 -34.74
CA GLY A 335 -24.01 32.74 -35.95
C GLY A 335 -23.13 31.50 -35.75
N LYS A 336 -22.75 31.15 -34.52
CA LYS A 336 -21.76 30.08 -34.24
C LYS A 336 -22.18 28.69 -34.74
N GLU A 337 -23.47 28.34 -34.68
CA GLU A 337 -23.97 27.05 -35.13
C GLU A 337 -23.86 26.91 -36.64
N ARG A 338 -24.19 27.99 -37.40
CA ARG A 338 -24.04 28.04 -38.86
C ARG A 338 -22.57 27.94 -39.24
N ALA A 339 -21.70 28.68 -38.55
CA ALA A 339 -20.27 28.60 -38.79
C ALA A 339 -19.69 27.21 -38.46
N LEU A 340 -20.17 26.57 -37.36
CA LEU A 340 -19.78 25.19 -37.06
C LEU A 340 -20.19 24.20 -38.16
N ALA A 341 -21.38 24.31 -38.71
CA ALA A 341 -21.82 23.46 -39.79
C ALA A 341 -20.93 23.60 -41.04
N ALA A 342 -20.52 24.83 -41.36
CA ALA A 342 -19.55 25.09 -42.42
C ALA A 342 -18.17 24.48 -42.16
N LEU A 343 -17.66 24.59 -40.92
CA LEU A 343 -16.41 23.93 -40.52
C LEU A 343 -16.52 22.40 -40.52
N GLN A 344 -17.67 21.85 -40.17
CA GLN A 344 -17.93 20.41 -40.26
C GLN A 344 -17.89 19.89 -41.71
N ALA A 345 -18.36 20.68 -42.68
CA ALA A 345 -18.19 20.37 -44.11
C ALA A 345 -16.70 20.31 -44.53
N LEU A 346 -15.83 21.04 -43.83
CA LEU A 346 -14.38 20.96 -43.97
C LEU A 346 -13.74 19.83 -43.14
N GLY A 347 -14.56 19.01 -42.45
CA GLY A 347 -14.10 17.89 -41.64
C GLY A 347 -13.81 18.22 -40.18
N ALA A 348 -14.30 19.34 -39.65
CA ALA A 348 -14.18 19.68 -38.25
C ALA A 348 -15.02 18.77 -37.34
N ARG A 349 -14.57 18.59 -36.14
CA ARG A 349 -15.29 17.91 -35.03
C ARG A 349 -15.29 18.80 -33.81
N GLY A 350 -16.44 19.05 -33.23
CA GLY A 350 -16.55 19.89 -32.07
C GLY A 350 -18.00 20.15 -31.64
N GLY A 351 -18.16 20.85 -30.53
CA GLY A 351 -19.45 21.25 -29.99
C GLY A 351 -19.26 22.06 -28.70
N GLY A 352 -20.34 22.41 -28.06
CA GLY A 352 -20.34 23.24 -26.83
C GLY A 352 -21.68 23.94 -26.68
N LYS A 353 -21.78 24.84 -25.69
CA LYS A 353 -22.98 25.66 -25.45
C LYS A 353 -22.72 27.13 -25.83
N GLU A 354 -22.03 27.86 -24.98
CA GLU A 354 -21.72 29.28 -25.18
C GLU A 354 -20.58 29.48 -26.17
N ILE A 355 -19.52 28.69 -26.04
CA ILE A 355 -18.39 28.63 -26.95
C ILE A 355 -18.35 27.23 -27.54
N LEU A 356 -18.48 27.13 -28.89
CA LEU A 356 -18.28 25.87 -29.58
C LEU A 356 -16.79 25.66 -29.83
N GLN A 357 -16.25 24.57 -29.36
CA GLN A 357 -14.83 24.25 -29.49
C GLN A 357 -14.61 22.93 -30.21
N GLY A 358 -13.48 22.80 -30.92
CA GLY A 358 -13.21 21.61 -31.61
C GLY A 358 -11.85 21.55 -32.30
N ALA A 359 -11.75 20.64 -33.22
CA ALA A 359 -10.58 20.46 -34.05
C ALA A 359 -10.96 20.36 -35.52
N LEU A 360 -10.15 21.00 -36.38
CA LEU A 360 -10.22 20.99 -37.84
C LEU A 360 -8.95 20.33 -38.41
N PRO A 361 -9.01 19.56 -39.48
CA PRO A 361 -7.82 19.05 -40.15
C PRO A 361 -6.88 20.19 -40.55
N ARG A 362 -5.59 20.12 -40.24
CA ARG A 362 -4.61 21.18 -40.48
C ARG A 362 -4.59 21.66 -41.96
N LYS A 363 -4.72 20.77 -42.88
CA LYS A 363 -4.78 21.07 -44.33
C LYS A 363 -5.98 21.94 -44.78
N ARG A 364 -6.98 22.11 -43.90
CA ARG A 364 -8.20 22.90 -44.16
C ARG A 364 -8.19 24.26 -43.43
N ILE A 365 -7.13 24.59 -42.71
CA ILE A 365 -7.05 25.86 -41.95
C ILE A 365 -7.18 27.06 -42.87
N ALA A 366 -6.50 27.04 -44.02
CA ALA A 366 -6.55 28.17 -44.99
C ALA A 366 -7.98 28.42 -45.49
N GLU A 367 -8.79 27.34 -45.72
CA GLU A 367 -10.18 27.47 -46.14
C GLU A 367 -11.10 27.97 -45.01
N ALA A 368 -10.75 27.62 -43.76
CA ALA A 368 -11.47 28.07 -42.56
C ALA A 368 -11.16 29.52 -42.14
N LEU A 369 -10.16 30.16 -42.70
CA LEU A 369 -9.87 31.58 -42.49
C LEU A 369 -10.74 32.52 -43.35
N ASP A 370 -11.72 32.02 -44.11
CA ASP A 370 -12.64 32.82 -44.89
C ASP A 370 -13.60 33.63 -43.97
N PRO A 371 -13.58 34.97 -44.01
CA PRO A 371 -14.45 35.81 -43.20
C PRO A 371 -15.95 35.56 -43.41
N ARG A 372 -16.34 35.00 -44.56
CA ARG A 372 -17.73 34.70 -44.88
C ARG A 372 -18.33 33.58 -43.96
N LEU A 373 -17.50 32.85 -43.29
CA LEU A 373 -17.95 31.83 -42.35
C LEU A 373 -18.65 32.41 -41.11
N VAL A 374 -18.35 33.66 -40.78
CA VAL A 374 -18.88 34.37 -39.60
C VAL A 374 -19.69 35.63 -39.92
N SER A 375 -19.97 35.83 -41.19
CA SER A 375 -20.84 36.91 -41.71
C SER A 375 -22.32 36.62 -41.59
#